data_b2e052147228601f0169f9c27f6a84ad
#
_entry.id   b2e052147228601f0169f9c27f6a84ad
#
_cell.length_a   1.000
_cell.length_b   1.000
_cell.length_c   1.000
_cell.angle_alpha   90.00
_cell.angle_beta   90.00
_cell.angle_gamma   90.00
#
_symmetry.space_group_name_H-M   'P 1'
#
loop_
_entity.id
_entity.type
_entity.pdbx_description
1 polymer ?
#
loop_
_entity_poly.entity_id
_entity_poly.type
_entity_poly.pdbx_seq_one_letter_code
_entity_poly.pdbx_strand_id
1 'polypeptide(L)'
;YDFDYERPFTPDDLEKIEARMQESVARDHPFVREELSREDAKKLFLDMNETYKLEILDEIPEKTVTIYRHGNFVDLCRGPHIPSTGYLKAFKLTSVAGAYWRGDENKPMLQRIYGTAFANPKDLKKYLARLEEAKKRDHRKLGPQLDLFSFSEEAGPGMPIFHPKGALVRAILEDFERKEHLKRGYQIVQGPQLLRREL
;
A
#
# COMPACT_ATOMS: atom_id res chain seq x y z
N TYR A 1 -3.29 6.94 -2.94
CA TYR A 1 -4.04 7.56 -4.02
C TYR A 1 -3.22 7.53 -5.30
N ASP A 2 -3.85 7.26 -6.46
CA ASP A 2 -3.16 7.09 -7.74
C ASP A 2 -3.33 8.35 -8.60
N PHE A 3 -2.25 8.76 -9.24
CA PHE A 3 -2.21 9.96 -10.06
C PHE A 3 -1.66 9.63 -11.45
N ASP A 4 -2.35 10.09 -12.47
CA ASP A 4 -1.80 10.24 -13.81
C ASP A 4 -1.17 11.64 -13.90
N TYR A 5 0.15 11.67 -13.78
CA TYR A 5 0.89 12.93 -13.73
C TYR A 5 2.11 12.86 -14.64
N GLU A 6 2.35 13.92 -15.37
CA GLU A 6 3.31 13.97 -16.50
C GLU A 6 4.79 13.74 -16.11
N ARG A 7 5.14 13.93 -14.83
CA ARG A 7 6.50 13.67 -14.33
C ARG A 7 6.46 12.90 -13.02
N PRO A 8 7.55 12.21 -12.66
CA PRO A 8 7.63 11.54 -11.36
C PRO A 8 7.51 12.54 -10.20
N PHE A 9 6.75 12.16 -9.16
CA PHE A 9 6.73 12.89 -7.91
C PHE A 9 8.07 12.77 -7.19
N THR A 10 8.54 13.90 -6.67
CA THR A 10 9.77 14.00 -5.88
C THR A 10 9.46 14.08 -4.39
N PRO A 11 10.45 13.89 -3.50
CA PRO A 11 10.28 14.14 -2.07
C PRO A 11 9.77 15.56 -1.75
N ASP A 12 10.24 16.57 -2.48
CA ASP A 12 9.80 17.97 -2.33
C ASP A 12 8.32 18.13 -2.68
N ASP A 13 7.80 17.37 -3.64
CA ASP A 13 6.37 17.38 -3.95
C ASP A 13 5.56 16.80 -2.79
N LEU A 14 6.02 15.73 -2.16
CA LEU A 14 5.34 15.16 -0.99
C LEU A 14 5.28 16.17 0.17
N GLU A 15 6.34 16.93 0.40
CA GLU A 15 6.36 17.98 1.43
C GLU A 15 5.35 19.08 1.13
N LYS A 16 5.26 19.52 -0.13
CA LYS A 16 4.28 20.52 -0.56
C LYS A 16 2.84 20.00 -0.44
N ILE A 17 2.61 18.72 -0.80
CA ILE A 17 1.29 18.11 -0.66
C ILE A 17 0.93 18.00 0.83
N GLU A 18 1.85 17.56 1.71
CA GLU A 18 1.61 17.52 3.16
C GLU A 18 1.26 18.91 3.73
N ALA A 19 1.95 19.97 3.29
CA ALA A 19 1.65 21.33 3.73
C ALA A 19 0.21 21.73 3.33
N ARG A 20 -0.22 21.42 2.10
CA ARG A 20 -1.60 21.63 1.64
C ARG A 20 -2.61 20.80 2.41
N MET A 21 -2.28 19.55 2.73
CA MET A 21 -3.12 18.69 3.57
C MET A 21 -3.28 19.30 4.98
N GLN A 22 -2.22 19.84 5.57
CA GLN A 22 -2.27 20.53 6.86
C GLN A 22 -3.17 21.77 6.83
N GLU A 23 -3.11 22.57 5.75
CA GLU A 23 -4.04 23.68 5.56
C GLU A 23 -5.50 23.20 5.52
N SER A 24 -5.79 22.11 4.81
CA SER A 24 -7.12 21.50 4.75
C SER A 24 -7.59 21.00 6.11
N VAL A 25 -6.71 20.38 6.88
CA VAL A 25 -6.99 19.94 8.26
C VAL A 25 -7.31 21.14 9.16
N ALA A 26 -6.55 22.23 9.05
CA ALA A 26 -6.76 23.45 9.84
C ALA A 26 -8.10 24.14 9.53
N ARG A 27 -8.61 23.99 8.31
CA ARG A 27 -9.93 24.54 7.91
C ARG A 27 -11.11 23.73 8.46
N ASP A 28 -10.88 22.53 8.95
CA ASP A 28 -11.88 21.65 9.55
C ASP A 28 -13.15 21.45 8.69
N HIS A 29 -12.95 21.18 7.42
CA HIS A 29 -14.08 20.96 6.49
C HIS A 29 -14.82 19.68 6.86
N PRO A 30 -16.19 19.73 6.97
CA PRO A 30 -16.99 18.52 7.19
C PRO A 30 -16.92 17.60 5.97
N PHE A 31 -16.92 16.29 6.22
CA PHE A 31 -17.17 15.30 5.18
C PHE A 31 -18.66 15.10 5.00
N VAL A 32 -19.16 15.43 3.82
CA VAL A 32 -20.57 15.28 3.46
C VAL A 32 -20.72 14.09 2.54
N ARG A 33 -21.51 13.11 2.97
CA ARG A 33 -21.89 11.95 2.16
C ARG A 33 -23.11 12.29 1.33
N GLU A 34 -23.04 12.05 0.05
CA GLU A 34 -24.14 12.22 -0.89
C GLU A 34 -24.37 10.93 -1.66
N GLU A 35 -25.63 10.66 -2.00
CA GLU A 35 -26.00 9.59 -2.91
C GLU A 35 -26.45 10.18 -4.24
N LEU A 36 -25.86 9.72 -5.31
CA LEU A 36 -26.19 10.14 -6.67
C LEU A 36 -26.62 8.95 -7.51
N SER A 37 -27.43 9.20 -8.53
CA SER A 37 -27.57 8.20 -9.58
C SER A 37 -26.21 7.98 -10.26
N ARG A 38 -25.96 6.77 -10.75
CA ARG A 38 -24.71 6.49 -11.48
C ARG A 38 -24.52 7.44 -12.67
N GLU A 39 -25.59 7.79 -13.34
CA GLU A 39 -25.58 8.72 -14.49
C GLU A 39 -25.21 10.16 -14.08
N ASP A 40 -25.69 10.64 -12.93
CA ASP A 40 -25.32 11.96 -12.43
C ASP A 40 -23.89 11.98 -11.90
N ALA A 41 -23.43 10.90 -11.28
CA ALA A 41 -22.04 10.73 -10.88
C ALA A 41 -21.10 10.74 -12.11
N LYS A 42 -21.48 10.06 -13.21
CA LYS A 42 -20.72 10.09 -14.47
C LYS A 42 -20.62 11.52 -15.03
N LYS A 43 -21.71 12.28 -15.06
CA LYS A 43 -21.68 13.68 -15.49
C LYS A 43 -20.74 14.51 -14.65
N LEU A 44 -20.84 14.37 -13.30
CA LEU A 44 -19.98 15.08 -12.36
C LEU A 44 -18.48 14.81 -12.63
N PHE A 45 -18.08 13.55 -12.74
CA PHE A 45 -16.68 13.20 -12.96
C PHE A 45 -16.20 13.45 -14.39
N LEU A 46 -17.10 13.46 -15.37
CA LEU A 46 -16.78 13.91 -16.73
C LEU A 46 -16.46 15.42 -16.75
N ASP A 47 -17.27 16.23 -16.10
CA ASP A 47 -17.05 17.69 -15.98
C ASP A 47 -15.74 18.01 -15.25
N MET A 48 -15.29 17.10 -14.37
CA MET A 48 -14.01 17.22 -13.66
C MET A 48 -12.82 16.62 -14.45
N ASN A 49 -13.05 16.03 -15.62
CA ASN A 49 -12.05 15.32 -16.42
C ASN A 49 -11.41 14.11 -15.68
N GLU A 50 -12.16 13.47 -14.79
CA GLU A 50 -11.73 12.30 -13.98
C GLU A 50 -12.00 10.98 -14.73
N THR A 51 -11.28 10.74 -15.81
CA THR A 51 -11.52 9.62 -16.74
C THR A 51 -11.45 8.24 -16.08
N TYR A 52 -10.51 8.03 -15.17
CA TYR A 52 -10.38 6.77 -14.43
C TYR A 52 -11.59 6.48 -13.54
N LYS A 53 -12.25 7.51 -13.00
CA LYS A 53 -13.49 7.35 -12.22
C LYS A 53 -14.67 6.97 -13.08
N LEU A 54 -14.69 7.41 -14.34
CA LEU A 54 -15.70 6.97 -15.30
C LEU A 54 -15.61 5.47 -15.56
N GLU A 55 -14.41 4.94 -15.77
CA GLU A 55 -14.19 3.48 -15.93
C GLU A 55 -14.66 2.69 -14.70
N ILE A 56 -14.39 3.22 -13.48
CA ILE A 56 -14.86 2.60 -12.24
C ILE A 56 -16.39 2.58 -12.19
N LEU A 57 -17.04 3.69 -12.55
CA LEU A 57 -18.50 3.81 -12.54
C LEU A 57 -19.16 2.89 -13.56
N ASP A 58 -18.51 2.60 -14.68
CA ASP A 58 -19.02 1.65 -15.70
C ASP A 58 -19.14 0.22 -15.17
N GLU A 59 -18.27 -0.16 -14.24
CA GLU A 59 -18.24 -1.50 -13.66
C GLU A 59 -19.14 -1.66 -12.42
N ILE A 60 -19.57 -0.55 -11.82
CA ILE A 60 -20.46 -0.61 -10.66
C ILE A 60 -21.87 -1.01 -11.12
N PRO A 61 -22.41 -2.17 -10.69
CA PRO A 61 -23.71 -2.65 -11.15
C PRO A 61 -24.87 -1.86 -10.52
N GLU A 62 -24.66 -1.21 -9.37
CA GLU A 62 -25.67 -0.47 -8.65
C GLU A 62 -26.09 0.79 -9.42
N LYS A 63 -27.38 1.12 -9.37
CA LYS A 63 -27.93 2.33 -9.99
C LYS A 63 -27.56 3.61 -9.23
N THR A 64 -27.23 3.48 -7.95
CA THR A 64 -26.88 4.58 -7.05
C THR A 64 -25.50 4.37 -6.51
N VAL A 65 -24.70 5.42 -6.45
CA VAL A 65 -23.35 5.44 -5.89
C VAL A 65 -23.22 6.51 -4.82
N THR A 66 -22.24 6.35 -3.93
CA THR A 66 -21.93 7.34 -2.91
C THR A 66 -20.68 8.13 -3.28
N ILE A 67 -20.76 9.44 -3.04
CA ILE A 67 -19.64 10.36 -3.12
C ILE A 67 -19.45 11.04 -1.76
N TYR A 68 -18.25 11.52 -1.52
CA TYR A 68 -17.93 12.32 -0.34
C TYR A 68 -17.33 13.66 -0.78
N ARG A 69 -17.79 14.73 -0.13
CA ARG A 69 -17.25 16.08 -0.33
C ARG A 69 -16.63 16.62 0.95
N HIS A 70 -15.56 17.37 0.80
CA HIS A 70 -15.05 18.25 1.84
C HIS A 70 -14.41 19.49 1.18
N GLY A 71 -14.83 20.68 1.59
CA GLY A 71 -14.47 21.90 0.87
C GLY A 71 -14.83 21.80 -0.62
N ASN A 72 -13.85 22.03 -1.49
CA ASN A 72 -14.03 21.94 -2.95
C ASN A 72 -13.68 20.54 -3.51
N PHE A 73 -13.23 19.63 -2.68
CA PHE A 73 -12.88 18.26 -3.10
C PHE A 73 -14.09 17.36 -3.09
N VAL A 74 -14.21 16.52 -4.11
CA VAL A 74 -15.22 15.44 -4.19
C VAL A 74 -14.59 14.17 -4.73
N ASP A 75 -14.97 13.03 -4.17
CA ASP A 75 -14.52 11.74 -4.64
C ASP A 75 -15.59 10.65 -4.52
N LEU A 76 -15.48 9.63 -5.39
CA LEU A 76 -16.27 8.41 -5.34
C LEU A 76 -15.78 7.54 -4.19
N CYS A 77 -16.61 7.30 -3.19
CA CYS A 77 -16.24 6.48 -2.04
C CYS A 77 -17.46 5.85 -1.36
N ARG A 78 -17.29 4.60 -0.93
CA ARG A 78 -18.33 3.91 -0.13
C ARG A 78 -18.34 4.39 1.32
N GLY A 79 -17.25 4.95 1.81
CA GLY A 79 -17.10 5.33 3.21
C GLY A 79 -16.87 4.12 4.16
N PRO A 80 -16.97 4.30 5.47
CA PRO A 80 -17.23 5.58 6.13
C PRO A 80 -16.00 6.52 6.10
N HIS A 81 -16.23 7.80 6.38
CA HIS A 81 -15.19 8.81 6.56
C HIS A 81 -15.22 9.39 7.98
N ILE A 82 -14.13 10.05 8.38
CA ILE A 82 -14.09 10.89 9.58
C ILE A 82 -15.08 12.05 9.44
N PRO A 83 -15.61 12.61 10.55
CA PRO A 83 -16.63 13.66 10.50
C PRO A 83 -16.16 14.94 9.78
N SER A 84 -14.91 15.33 9.98
CA SER A 84 -14.30 16.49 9.30
C SER A 84 -12.80 16.32 9.14
N THR A 85 -12.17 17.14 8.30
CA THR A 85 -10.72 17.12 8.08
C THR A 85 -9.93 17.40 9.36
N GLY A 86 -10.47 18.16 10.31
CA GLY A 86 -9.87 18.46 11.61
C GLY A 86 -9.68 17.25 12.53
N TYR A 87 -10.35 16.12 12.25
CA TYR A 87 -10.12 14.85 12.97
C TYR A 87 -8.80 14.17 12.58
N LEU A 88 -8.19 14.56 11.48
CA LEU A 88 -6.90 14.04 11.04
C LEU A 88 -5.75 14.68 11.84
N LYS A 89 -5.50 14.18 13.06
CA LYS A 89 -4.58 14.81 14.02
C LYS A 89 -3.12 14.62 13.69
N ALA A 90 -2.75 13.51 13.09
CA ALA A 90 -1.36 13.20 12.77
C ALA A 90 -1.30 12.33 11.52
N PHE A 91 -0.60 12.77 10.50
CA PHE A 91 -0.41 12.02 9.26
C PHE A 91 0.97 12.28 8.66
N LYS A 92 1.40 11.41 7.77
CA LYS A 92 2.64 11.53 7.02
C LYS A 92 2.48 10.86 5.66
N LEU A 93 2.92 11.51 4.59
CA LEU A 93 3.15 10.85 3.32
C LEU A 93 4.47 10.09 3.37
N THR A 94 4.48 8.84 2.97
CA THR A 94 5.61 7.93 3.24
C THR A 94 6.42 7.58 2.01
N SER A 95 5.77 7.42 0.85
CA SER A 95 6.46 7.01 -0.37
C SER A 95 5.61 7.24 -1.62
N VAL A 96 6.28 7.18 -2.77
CA VAL A 96 5.68 7.09 -4.09
C VAL A 96 6.13 5.79 -4.74
N ALA A 97 5.25 5.10 -5.43
CA ALA A 97 5.58 3.94 -6.25
C ALA A 97 4.77 3.95 -7.55
N GLY A 98 5.32 3.35 -8.60
CA GLY A 98 4.55 3.05 -9.81
C GLY A 98 3.47 2.01 -9.52
N ALA A 99 2.30 2.18 -10.09
CA ALA A 99 1.19 1.23 -9.99
C ALA A 99 0.44 1.19 -11.33
N TYR A 100 0.46 0.06 -12.00
CA TYR A 100 -0.36 -0.09 -13.19
C TYR A 100 -1.84 0.04 -12.85
N TRP A 101 -2.58 0.77 -13.69
CA TRP A 101 -4.00 0.90 -13.53
C TRP A 101 -4.66 -0.47 -13.44
N ARG A 102 -5.36 -0.72 -12.32
CA ARG A 102 -6.01 -2.00 -12.00
C ARG A 102 -5.07 -3.22 -11.94
N GLY A 103 -3.77 -3.00 -11.77
CA GLY A 103 -2.79 -4.08 -11.73
C GLY A 103 -2.51 -4.74 -13.08
N ASP A 104 -2.98 -4.16 -14.18
CA ASP A 104 -2.78 -4.66 -15.54
C ASP A 104 -1.57 -3.96 -16.17
N GLU A 105 -0.51 -4.72 -16.45
CA GLU A 105 0.73 -4.21 -17.05
C GLU A 105 0.57 -3.62 -18.46
N ASN A 106 -0.54 -3.91 -19.14
CA ASN A 106 -0.88 -3.35 -20.44
C ASN A 106 -1.60 -2.00 -20.36
N LYS A 107 -1.95 -1.55 -19.13
CA LYS A 107 -2.60 -0.27 -18.86
C LYS A 107 -1.58 0.78 -18.40
N PRO A 108 -1.97 2.08 -18.41
CA PRO A 108 -1.07 3.15 -17.99
C PRO A 108 -0.50 2.91 -16.59
N MET A 109 0.79 3.23 -16.43
CA MET A 109 1.44 3.25 -15.12
C MET A 109 1.18 4.58 -14.44
N LEU A 110 0.40 4.54 -13.37
CA LEU A 110 0.12 5.67 -12.51
C LEU A 110 1.16 5.78 -11.38
N GLN A 111 1.16 6.91 -10.70
CA GLN A 111 2.00 7.13 -9.54
C GLN A 111 1.15 7.06 -8.28
N ARG A 112 1.45 6.10 -7.42
CA ARG A 112 0.73 5.89 -6.16
C ARG A 112 1.46 6.56 -5.01
N ILE A 113 0.81 7.55 -4.39
CA ILE A 113 1.30 8.17 -3.16
C ILE A 113 0.73 7.41 -1.97
N TYR A 114 1.63 6.95 -1.09
CA TYR A 114 1.30 6.29 0.16
C TYR A 114 1.41 7.25 1.34
N GLY A 115 0.55 7.06 2.30
CA GLY A 115 0.57 7.80 3.55
C GLY A 115 0.01 6.99 4.70
N THR A 116 0.17 7.52 5.90
CA THR A 116 -0.38 6.94 7.12
C THR A 116 -0.93 8.03 8.02
N ALA A 117 -1.90 7.67 8.86
CA ALA A 117 -2.52 8.57 9.82
C ALA A 117 -2.74 7.90 11.17
N PHE A 118 -2.64 8.68 12.23
CA PHE A 118 -2.82 8.23 13.62
C PHE A 118 -3.69 9.24 14.39
N ALA A 119 -4.34 8.75 15.45
CA ALA A 119 -5.16 9.60 16.32
C ALA A 119 -4.35 10.68 17.06
N ASN A 120 -3.04 10.45 17.24
CA ASN A 120 -2.16 11.40 17.92
C ASN A 120 -0.72 11.40 17.35
N PRO A 121 0.03 12.50 17.50
CA PRO A 121 1.39 12.61 16.96
C PRO A 121 2.40 11.64 17.58
N LYS A 122 2.19 11.22 18.85
CA LYS A 122 3.09 10.28 19.54
C LYS A 122 3.12 8.91 18.88
N ASP A 123 1.95 8.41 18.47
CA ASP A 123 1.84 7.11 17.81
C ASP A 123 2.38 7.17 16.37
N LEU A 124 2.14 8.26 15.65
CA LEU A 124 2.78 8.51 14.37
C LEU A 124 4.30 8.49 14.48
N LYS A 125 4.87 9.21 15.48
CA LYS A 125 6.32 9.23 15.72
C LYS A 125 6.88 7.83 16.01
N LYS A 126 6.19 7.04 16.83
CA LYS A 126 6.59 5.65 17.12
C LYS A 126 6.57 4.79 15.86
N TYR A 127 5.53 4.95 15.03
CA TYR A 127 5.40 4.21 13.78
C TYR A 127 6.53 4.54 12.82
N LEU A 128 6.82 5.83 12.60
CA LEU A 128 7.91 6.27 11.73
C LEU A 128 9.28 5.79 12.22
N ALA A 129 9.53 5.86 13.54
CA ALA A 129 10.76 5.32 14.13
C ALA A 129 10.90 3.81 13.90
N ARG A 130 9.79 3.05 13.99
CA ARG A 130 9.77 1.62 13.68
C ARG A 130 10.06 1.34 12.21
N LEU A 131 9.54 2.15 11.29
CA LEU A 131 9.86 2.03 9.86
C LEU A 131 11.34 2.26 9.57
N GLU A 132 11.93 3.30 10.18
CA GLU A 132 13.37 3.56 10.03
C GLU A 132 14.23 2.42 10.61
N GLU A 133 13.83 1.88 11.75
CA GLU A 133 14.51 0.72 12.33
C GLU A 133 14.37 -0.53 11.44
N ALA A 134 13.19 -0.74 10.84
CA ALA A 134 12.97 -1.84 9.89
C ALA A 134 13.87 -1.73 8.66
N LYS A 135 14.09 -0.52 8.12
CA LYS A 135 15.03 -0.30 7.00
C LYS A 135 16.46 -0.70 7.36
N LYS A 136 16.90 -0.46 8.60
CA LYS A 136 18.23 -0.88 9.08
C LYS A 136 18.37 -2.39 9.18
N ARG A 137 17.25 -3.10 9.42
CA ARG A 137 17.18 -4.55 9.57
C ARG A 137 16.75 -5.28 8.29
N ASP A 138 16.84 -4.62 7.15
CA ASP A 138 16.52 -5.24 5.85
C ASP A 138 17.45 -6.44 5.62
N HIS A 139 16.87 -7.62 5.41
CA HIS A 139 17.62 -8.86 5.17
C HIS A 139 18.54 -8.78 3.96
N ARG A 140 18.18 -8.01 2.94
CA ARG A 140 19.02 -7.77 1.74
C ARG A 140 20.31 -7.05 2.08
N LYS A 141 20.31 -6.27 3.16
CA LYS A 141 21.48 -5.59 3.71
C LYS A 141 22.20 -6.44 4.73
N LEU A 142 21.47 -6.97 5.70
CA LEU A 142 22.06 -7.74 6.80
C LEU A 142 22.56 -9.12 6.36
N GLY A 143 21.90 -9.76 5.41
CA GLY A 143 22.26 -11.08 4.91
C GLY A 143 23.73 -11.13 4.42
N PRO A 144 24.12 -10.29 3.46
CA PRO A 144 25.52 -10.19 3.02
C PRO A 144 26.47 -9.70 4.12
N GLN A 145 26.06 -8.69 4.91
CA GLN A 145 26.92 -8.15 5.98
C GLN A 145 27.27 -9.16 7.07
N LEU A 146 26.34 -10.06 7.37
CA LEU A 146 26.51 -11.10 8.40
C LEU A 146 26.93 -12.45 7.81
N ASP A 147 27.18 -12.50 6.50
CA ASP A 147 27.55 -13.71 5.77
C ASP A 147 26.52 -14.85 5.96
N LEU A 148 25.24 -14.51 5.79
CA LEU A 148 24.12 -15.46 5.98
C LEU A 148 23.74 -16.16 4.68
N PHE A 149 23.77 -15.46 3.56
CA PHE A 149 23.45 -16.00 2.24
C PHE A 149 24.02 -15.14 1.12
N SER A 150 24.09 -15.73 -0.05
CA SER A 150 24.43 -15.05 -1.31
C SER A 150 23.48 -15.49 -2.43
N PHE A 151 23.56 -14.78 -3.56
CA PHE A 151 22.91 -15.16 -4.81
C PHE A 151 23.99 -15.45 -5.85
N SER A 152 23.78 -16.45 -6.70
CA SER A 152 24.62 -16.81 -7.82
C SER A 152 23.78 -16.87 -9.10
N GLU A 153 24.37 -16.43 -10.21
CA GLU A 153 23.74 -16.57 -11.53
C GLU A 153 23.54 -18.05 -11.89
N GLU A 154 24.46 -18.92 -11.46
CA GLU A 154 24.39 -20.37 -11.67
C GLU A 154 23.18 -21.02 -10.95
N ALA A 155 22.83 -20.50 -9.77
CA ALA A 155 21.67 -20.98 -9.03
C ALA A 155 20.32 -20.45 -9.59
N GLY A 156 20.37 -19.34 -10.32
CA GLY A 156 19.22 -18.68 -10.91
C GLY A 156 18.62 -17.56 -10.05
N PRO A 157 17.77 -16.71 -10.65
CA PRO A 157 17.20 -15.56 -9.95
C PRO A 157 16.29 -15.97 -8.80
N GLY A 158 16.43 -15.28 -7.67
CA GLY A 158 15.59 -15.50 -6.49
C GLY A 158 15.92 -16.75 -5.67
N MET A 159 16.97 -17.49 -6.00
CA MET A 159 17.42 -18.68 -5.29
C MET A 159 18.61 -18.37 -4.37
N PRO A 160 18.40 -18.15 -3.05
CA PRO A 160 19.49 -17.85 -2.13
C PRO A 160 20.28 -19.13 -1.79
N ILE A 161 21.61 -19.00 -1.79
CA ILE A 161 22.53 -20.00 -1.25
C ILE A 161 22.81 -19.60 0.20
N PHE A 162 22.34 -20.42 1.16
CA PHE A 162 22.59 -20.15 2.57
C PHE A 162 23.98 -20.61 2.98
N HIS A 163 24.75 -19.69 3.56
CA HIS A 163 26.04 -19.96 4.16
C HIS A 163 25.88 -20.63 5.53
N PRO A 164 26.95 -21.17 6.14
CA PRO A 164 26.80 -22.00 7.36
C PRO A 164 26.00 -21.35 8.48
N LYS A 165 26.20 -20.05 8.76
CA LYS A 165 25.42 -19.32 9.77
C LYS A 165 23.95 -19.18 9.37
N GLY A 166 23.69 -18.83 8.12
CA GLY A 166 22.34 -18.67 7.61
C GLY A 166 21.58 -19.98 7.56
N ALA A 167 22.24 -21.06 7.12
CA ALA A 167 21.67 -22.41 7.11
C ALA A 167 21.34 -22.90 8.53
N LEU A 168 22.20 -22.63 9.51
CA LEU A 168 21.92 -22.95 10.90
C LEU A 168 20.71 -22.18 11.46
N VAL A 169 20.63 -20.89 11.24
CA VAL A 169 19.46 -20.08 11.66
C VAL A 169 18.17 -20.59 11.02
N ARG A 170 18.23 -20.91 9.73
CA ARG A 170 17.09 -21.50 9.01
C ARG A 170 16.66 -22.83 9.63
N ALA A 171 17.59 -23.74 9.88
CA ALA A 171 17.31 -25.04 10.49
C ALA A 171 16.68 -24.91 11.88
N ILE A 172 17.13 -23.97 12.70
CA ILE A 172 16.56 -23.69 14.02
C ILE A 172 15.10 -23.22 13.90
N LEU A 173 14.81 -22.31 12.96
CA LEU A 173 13.45 -21.82 12.72
C LEU A 173 12.52 -22.91 12.19
N GLU A 174 12.98 -23.71 11.22
CA GLU A 174 12.20 -24.82 10.66
C GLU A 174 11.90 -25.89 11.72
N ASP A 175 12.85 -26.19 12.61
CA ASP A 175 12.64 -27.13 13.71
C ASP A 175 11.66 -26.60 14.76
N PHE A 176 11.75 -25.31 15.08
CA PHE A 176 10.78 -24.63 15.95
C PHE A 176 9.36 -24.68 15.37
N GLU A 177 9.17 -24.27 14.10
CA GLU A 177 7.88 -24.33 13.44
C GLU A 177 7.30 -25.75 13.41
N ARG A 178 8.11 -26.72 13.02
CA ARG A 178 7.71 -28.13 12.98
C ARG A 178 7.19 -28.62 14.34
N LYS A 179 7.93 -28.34 15.40
CA LYS A 179 7.55 -28.71 16.77
C LYS A 179 6.25 -28.05 17.21
N GLU A 180 6.10 -26.76 16.94
CA GLU A 180 4.92 -26.02 17.33
C GLU A 180 3.67 -26.42 16.52
N HIS A 181 3.81 -26.74 15.24
CA HIS A 181 2.72 -27.27 14.42
C HIS A 181 2.24 -28.63 14.90
N LEU A 182 3.17 -29.60 15.11
CA LEU A 182 2.83 -30.93 15.64
C LEU A 182 2.13 -30.85 16.99
N LYS A 183 2.62 -29.98 17.88
CA LYS A 183 2.02 -29.78 19.21
C LYS A 183 0.57 -29.26 19.13
N ARG A 184 0.22 -28.55 18.06
CA ARG A 184 -1.13 -28.01 17.81
C ARG A 184 -2.01 -28.95 16.96
N GLY A 185 -1.57 -30.17 16.69
CA GLY A 185 -2.31 -31.17 15.95
C GLY A 185 -2.23 -31.07 14.43
N TYR A 186 -1.37 -30.20 13.89
CA TYR A 186 -1.11 -30.17 12.46
C TYR A 186 -0.33 -31.38 12.00
N GLN A 187 -0.62 -31.85 10.79
CA GLN A 187 0.09 -32.96 10.17
C GLN A 187 1.11 -32.40 9.16
N ILE A 188 2.29 -33.01 9.12
CA ILE A 188 3.32 -32.63 8.16
C ILE A 188 3.14 -33.47 6.91
N VAL A 189 3.06 -32.80 5.76
CA VAL A 189 3.06 -33.43 4.45
C VAL A 189 4.31 -33.00 3.68
N GLN A 190 4.84 -33.87 2.85
CA GLN A 190 5.97 -33.59 1.97
C GLN A 190 5.55 -33.80 0.53
N GLY A 191 5.47 -32.70 -0.21
CA GLY A 191 5.17 -32.72 -1.64
C GLY A 191 6.44 -32.63 -2.50
N PRO A 192 6.34 -32.80 -3.82
CA PRO A 192 7.44 -32.57 -4.74
C PRO A 192 7.77 -31.08 -4.79
N GLN A 193 9.05 -30.76 -4.96
CA GLN A 193 9.51 -29.38 -5.07
C GLN A 193 9.22 -28.74 -6.45
N LEU A 194 9.04 -29.58 -7.48
CA LEU A 194 8.69 -29.17 -8.84
C LEU A 194 7.27 -29.59 -9.15
N LEU A 195 6.44 -28.64 -9.54
CA LEU A 195 5.06 -28.85 -9.94
C LEU A 195 4.88 -28.45 -11.40
N ARG A 196 3.82 -28.97 -12.04
CA ARG A 196 3.42 -28.51 -13.36
C ARG A 196 2.89 -27.08 -13.28
N ARG A 197 3.04 -26.33 -14.37
CA ARG A 197 2.62 -24.91 -14.44
C ARG A 197 1.10 -24.71 -14.22
N GLU A 198 0.31 -25.74 -14.52
CA GLU A 198 -1.16 -25.73 -14.43
C GLU A 198 -1.70 -26.06 -13.03
N LEU A 199 -0.79 -26.32 -12.07
CA LEU A 199 -1.07 -26.44 -10.65
C LEU A 199 -0.71 -25.14 -9.96
#